data_54a0a82bad7ba9a32a24b3600e6d7350
#
_entry.id   54a0a82bad7ba9a32a24b3600e6d7350
#
_cell.length_a   1.000
_cell.length_b   1.000
_cell.length_c   1.000
_cell.angle_alpha   90.00
_cell.angle_beta   90.00
_cell.angle_gamma   90.00
#
_symmetry.space_group_name_H-M   'P 1'
#
loop_
_entity.id
_entity.type
_entity.pdbx_description
1 polymer ?
#
loop_
_entity_poly.entity_id
_entity_poly.type
_entity_poly.pdbx_seq_one_letter_code
_entity_poly.pdbx_strand_id
1 'polypeptide(L)'
;MVAKKRRSTSETFVLVHGSWHGGWAWQAVIRNLAEKGHHAHAPTLPGHGPGVMRAGITHQDCVDTVVTYIQQHGFNNIILVGHSFGGSVIQKVAEQLPNRIARTVFLDALILEDQECVFDNLPADYVTLFNDLAGASSDNTMLIPWEIWRDNFIQDAPESMARSIWEQLSPELTRSIWTS
;
A
#
# COMPACT_ATOMS: atom_id res chain seq x y z
N MET A 1 -44.43 -11.72 6.08
CA MET A 1 -43.59 -10.79 5.30
C MET A 1 -42.19 -11.37 5.24
N VAL A 2 -41.81 -11.99 4.09
CA VAL A 2 -40.50 -12.60 3.92
C VAL A 2 -39.53 -11.46 3.53
N ALA A 3 -38.57 -11.16 4.39
CA ALA A 3 -37.54 -10.17 4.09
C ALA A 3 -36.75 -10.63 2.85
N LYS A 4 -36.85 -9.88 1.77
CA LYS A 4 -36.11 -10.09 0.53
C LYS A 4 -34.63 -9.94 0.84
N LYS A 5 -33.89 -11.07 0.98
CA LYS A 5 -32.44 -11.11 1.17
C LYS A 5 -31.84 -10.35 -0.04
N ARG A 6 -31.31 -9.14 0.18
CA ARG A 6 -30.57 -8.41 -0.86
C ARG A 6 -29.45 -9.35 -1.34
N ARG A 7 -29.47 -9.76 -2.59
CA ARG A 7 -28.33 -10.40 -3.22
C ARG A 7 -27.20 -9.38 -3.15
N SER A 8 -26.20 -9.68 -2.37
CA SER A 8 -24.94 -8.94 -2.43
C SER A 8 -24.42 -9.05 -3.87
N THR A 9 -24.35 -7.93 -4.56
CA THR A 9 -23.68 -7.91 -5.87
C THR A 9 -22.22 -8.17 -5.62
N SER A 10 -21.62 -9.11 -6.36
CA SER A 10 -20.18 -9.34 -6.31
C SER A 10 -19.45 -8.07 -6.74
N GLU A 11 -18.49 -7.63 -5.93
CA GLU A 11 -17.66 -6.45 -6.20
C GLU A 11 -16.22 -6.88 -6.42
N THR A 12 -15.46 -6.10 -7.19
CA THR A 12 -14.03 -6.31 -7.42
C THR A 12 -13.23 -5.25 -6.67
N PHE A 13 -12.30 -5.70 -5.85
CA PHE A 13 -11.39 -4.86 -5.07
C PHE A 13 -9.97 -4.92 -5.65
N VAL A 14 -9.31 -3.77 -5.72
CA VAL A 14 -7.87 -3.68 -5.94
C VAL A 14 -7.26 -3.03 -4.69
N LEU A 15 -6.37 -3.76 -4.03
CA LEU A 15 -5.83 -3.43 -2.71
C LEU A 15 -4.35 -3.06 -2.85
N VAL A 16 -4.01 -1.82 -2.54
CA VAL A 16 -2.66 -1.28 -2.64
C VAL A 16 -2.05 -1.16 -1.25
N HIS A 17 -0.92 -1.81 -1.06
CA HIS A 17 -0.22 -1.89 0.23
C HIS A 17 0.52 -0.59 0.58
N GLY A 18 0.85 -0.43 1.85
CA GLY A 18 1.69 0.64 2.37
C GLY A 18 3.19 0.30 2.29
N SER A 19 4.00 1.20 2.81
CA SER A 19 5.46 1.08 2.85
C SER A 19 5.91 -0.25 3.45
N TRP A 20 7.07 -0.73 3.03
CA TRP A 20 7.72 -1.98 3.47
C TRP A 20 6.98 -3.27 3.13
N HIS A 21 5.70 -3.22 2.82
CA HIS A 21 4.87 -4.39 2.57
C HIS A 21 4.89 -4.82 1.08
N GLY A 22 4.09 -5.81 0.76
CA GLY A 22 3.74 -6.24 -0.59
C GLY A 22 2.29 -6.69 -0.61
N GLY A 23 1.82 -7.15 -1.76
CA GLY A 23 0.46 -7.67 -1.92
C GLY A 23 0.12 -8.81 -0.94
N TRP A 24 1.14 -9.51 -0.41
CA TRP A 24 0.99 -10.57 0.59
C TRP A 24 0.28 -10.09 1.87
N ALA A 25 0.45 -8.82 2.26
CA ALA A 25 -0.18 -8.25 3.45
C ALA A 25 -1.72 -8.30 3.39
N TRP A 26 -2.29 -8.36 2.22
CA TRP A 26 -3.72 -8.39 1.98
C TRP A 26 -4.34 -9.79 1.95
N GLN A 27 -3.53 -10.86 2.07
CA GLN A 27 -4.02 -12.23 1.86
C GLN A 27 -5.20 -12.62 2.78
N ALA A 28 -5.17 -12.19 4.04
CA ALA A 28 -6.28 -12.45 4.97
C ALA A 28 -7.55 -11.70 4.55
N VAL A 29 -7.41 -10.45 4.12
CA VAL A 29 -8.52 -9.63 3.62
C VAL A 29 -9.10 -10.22 2.33
N ILE A 30 -8.25 -10.66 1.40
CA ILE A 30 -8.67 -11.32 0.15
C ILE A 30 -9.50 -12.56 0.43
N ARG A 31 -9.05 -13.43 1.36
CA ARG A 31 -9.83 -14.62 1.76
C ARG A 31 -11.20 -14.24 2.33
N ASN A 32 -11.24 -13.27 3.26
CA ASN A 32 -12.49 -12.82 3.86
C ASN A 32 -13.46 -12.19 2.85
N LEU A 33 -12.95 -11.45 1.86
CA LEU A 33 -13.76 -10.89 0.79
C LEU A 33 -14.30 -12.00 -0.12
N ALA A 34 -13.48 -13.00 -0.45
CA ALA A 34 -13.91 -14.16 -1.25
C ALA A 34 -15.02 -14.98 -0.57
N GLU A 35 -14.93 -15.20 0.74
CA GLU A 35 -15.97 -15.86 1.54
C GLU A 35 -17.31 -15.10 1.50
N LYS A 36 -17.25 -13.78 1.28
CA LYS A 36 -18.44 -12.92 1.11
C LYS A 36 -18.92 -12.81 -0.33
N GLY A 37 -18.25 -13.50 -1.27
CA GLY A 37 -18.60 -13.53 -2.70
C GLY A 37 -18.06 -12.35 -3.50
N HIS A 38 -17.03 -11.67 -2.99
CA HIS A 38 -16.32 -10.62 -3.72
C HIS A 38 -15.02 -11.13 -4.35
N HIS A 39 -14.48 -10.38 -5.30
CA HIS A 39 -13.17 -10.61 -5.89
C HIS A 39 -12.20 -9.56 -5.39
N ALA A 40 -10.98 -9.97 -5.00
CA ALA A 40 -9.98 -9.03 -4.52
C ALA A 40 -8.59 -9.37 -5.06
N HIS A 41 -7.85 -8.35 -5.44
CA HIS A 41 -6.54 -8.42 -6.06
C HIS A 41 -5.60 -7.47 -5.33
N ALA A 42 -4.36 -7.88 -5.12
CA ALA A 42 -3.36 -7.05 -4.45
C ALA A 42 -2.02 -7.11 -5.20
N PRO A 43 -1.79 -6.22 -6.17
CA PRO A 43 -0.49 -6.12 -6.81
C PRO A 43 0.57 -5.69 -5.80
N THR A 44 1.80 -6.20 -5.96
CA THR A 44 2.96 -5.68 -5.23
C THR A 44 3.56 -4.53 -6.02
N LEU A 45 3.77 -3.39 -5.36
CA LEU A 45 4.39 -2.21 -5.94
C LEU A 45 5.87 -2.49 -6.27
N PRO A 46 6.44 -1.83 -7.28
CA PRO A 46 7.85 -2.01 -7.63
C PRO A 46 8.77 -1.66 -6.45
N GLY A 47 9.93 -2.29 -6.39
CA GLY A 47 10.86 -2.14 -5.27
C GLY A 47 10.56 -2.96 -4.03
N HIS A 48 9.37 -3.58 -3.94
CA HIS A 48 8.96 -4.38 -2.79
C HIS A 48 9.09 -5.88 -3.09
N GLY A 49 9.60 -6.62 -2.12
CA GLY A 49 9.83 -8.05 -2.20
C GLY A 49 11.31 -8.43 -2.12
N PRO A 50 11.61 -9.74 -1.96
CA PRO A 50 12.98 -10.22 -1.87
C PRO A 50 13.69 -10.15 -3.23
N GLY A 51 14.94 -9.66 -3.22
CA GLY A 51 15.82 -9.69 -4.41
C GLY A 51 15.44 -8.77 -5.57
N VAL A 52 14.47 -7.87 -5.39
CA VAL A 52 14.10 -6.92 -6.43
C VAL A 52 15.03 -5.70 -6.45
N MET A 53 15.29 -5.18 -7.65
CA MET A 53 16.00 -3.93 -7.83
C MET A 53 15.14 -2.77 -7.33
N ARG A 54 15.77 -1.81 -6.61
CA ARG A 54 15.10 -0.63 -6.05
C ARG A 54 15.58 0.68 -6.67
N ALA A 55 16.80 0.69 -7.19
CA ALA A 55 17.41 1.89 -7.74
C ALA A 55 16.57 2.49 -8.88
N GLY A 56 16.28 3.78 -8.78
CA GLY A 56 15.58 4.54 -9.80
C GLY A 56 14.06 4.40 -9.84
N ILE A 57 13.46 3.60 -8.95
CA ILE A 57 12.00 3.50 -8.84
C ILE A 57 11.45 4.82 -8.26
N THR A 58 10.39 5.31 -8.87
CA THR A 58 9.69 6.54 -8.51
C THR A 58 8.28 6.27 -8.02
N HIS A 59 7.64 7.28 -7.40
CA HIS A 59 6.22 7.23 -7.07
C HIS A 59 5.36 6.97 -8.32
N GLN A 60 5.73 7.55 -9.47
CA GLN A 60 5.02 7.34 -10.73
C GLN A 60 5.07 5.88 -11.19
N ASP A 61 6.19 5.17 -10.99
CA ASP A 61 6.27 3.74 -11.32
C ASP A 61 5.31 2.91 -10.47
N CYS A 62 5.08 3.30 -9.21
CA CYS A 62 4.08 2.67 -8.36
C CYS A 62 2.67 2.91 -8.91
N VAL A 63 2.35 4.13 -9.31
CA VAL A 63 1.07 4.49 -9.95
C VAL A 63 0.87 3.71 -11.24
N ASP A 64 1.85 3.71 -12.14
CA ASP A 64 1.79 3.04 -13.43
C ASP A 64 1.63 1.52 -13.30
N THR A 65 2.24 0.93 -12.27
CA THR A 65 2.06 -0.49 -11.94
C THR A 65 0.60 -0.81 -11.64
N VAL A 66 -0.08 -0.01 -10.81
CA VAL A 66 -1.48 -0.24 -10.45
C VAL A 66 -2.40 0.06 -11.64
N VAL A 67 -2.15 1.14 -12.39
CA VAL A 67 -2.89 1.49 -13.62
C VAL A 67 -2.81 0.35 -14.63
N THR A 68 -1.59 -0.11 -14.92
CA THR A 68 -1.34 -1.21 -15.86
C THR A 68 -2.03 -2.50 -15.40
N TYR A 69 -1.94 -2.81 -14.10
CA TYR A 69 -2.61 -3.98 -13.53
C TYR A 69 -4.13 -3.94 -13.76
N ILE A 70 -4.78 -2.82 -13.46
CA ILE A 70 -6.23 -2.64 -13.67
C ILE A 70 -6.60 -2.77 -15.15
N GLN A 71 -5.81 -2.19 -16.04
CA GLN A 71 -6.05 -2.20 -17.48
C GLN A 71 -5.87 -3.60 -18.08
N GLN A 72 -4.78 -4.30 -17.75
CA GLN A 72 -4.47 -5.65 -18.28
C GLN A 72 -5.49 -6.69 -17.85
N HIS A 73 -6.08 -6.56 -16.67
CA HIS A 73 -7.14 -7.45 -16.20
C HIS A 73 -8.54 -7.02 -16.67
N GLY A 74 -8.65 -5.90 -17.38
CA GLY A 74 -9.93 -5.40 -17.88
C GLY A 74 -10.91 -4.99 -16.76
N PHE A 75 -10.40 -4.69 -15.57
CA PHE A 75 -11.26 -4.35 -14.44
C PHE A 75 -11.99 -3.04 -14.66
N ASN A 76 -13.28 -3.03 -14.29
CA ASN A 76 -14.16 -1.87 -14.34
C ASN A 76 -15.07 -1.87 -13.10
N ASN A 77 -15.54 -0.69 -12.72
CA ASN A 77 -16.43 -0.50 -11.58
C ASN A 77 -15.85 -1.09 -10.28
N ILE A 78 -14.52 -0.89 -10.08
CA ILE A 78 -13.77 -1.45 -8.95
C ILE A 78 -13.87 -0.58 -7.70
N ILE A 79 -13.63 -1.20 -6.55
CA ILE A 79 -13.31 -0.53 -5.30
C ILE A 79 -11.78 -0.55 -5.17
N LEU A 80 -11.16 0.63 -5.25
CA LEU A 80 -9.73 0.81 -5.12
C LEU A 80 -9.39 1.20 -3.69
N VAL A 81 -8.59 0.39 -3.01
CA VAL A 81 -8.24 0.56 -1.59
C VAL A 81 -6.75 0.81 -1.46
N GLY A 82 -6.36 1.87 -0.77
CA GLY A 82 -4.97 2.16 -0.44
C GLY A 82 -4.77 2.25 1.06
N HIS A 83 -3.72 1.60 1.56
CA HIS A 83 -3.31 1.67 2.95
C HIS A 83 -2.02 2.48 3.07
N SER A 84 -1.94 3.36 4.07
CA SER A 84 -0.73 4.13 4.37
C SER A 84 -0.18 4.84 3.10
N PHE A 85 1.09 4.63 2.72
CA PHE A 85 1.69 5.10 1.46
C PHE A 85 0.83 4.78 0.22
N GLY A 86 0.18 3.61 0.18
CA GLY A 86 -0.73 3.23 -0.91
C GLY A 86 -1.86 4.24 -1.15
N GLY A 87 -2.19 5.09 -0.17
CA GLY A 87 -3.15 6.18 -0.34
C GLY A 87 -2.70 7.20 -1.38
N SER A 88 -1.46 7.66 -1.30
CA SER A 88 -0.89 8.60 -2.29
C SER A 88 -0.87 8.01 -3.70
N VAL A 89 -0.62 6.70 -3.80
CA VAL A 89 -0.65 5.99 -5.10
C VAL A 89 -2.06 5.95 -5.67
N ILE A 90 -3.07 5.53 -4.87
CA ILE A 90 -4.45 5.40 -5.38
C ILE A 90 -5.09 6.74 -5.73
N GLN A 91 -4.66 7.87 -5.14
CA GLN A 91 -5.08 9.21 -5.56
C GLN A 91 -4.77 9.42 -7.05
N LYS A 92 -3.51 9.20 -7.44
CA LYS A 92 -3.06 9.37 -8.84
C LYS A 92 -3.66 8.33 -9.79
N VAL A 93 -3.85 7.10 -9.33
CA VAL A 93 -4.57 6.07 -10.09
C VAL A 93 -6.01 6.48 -10.37
N ALA A 94 -6.69 7.08 -9.38
CA ALA A 94 -8.07 7.53 -9.54
C ALA A 94 -8.21 8.69 -10.54
N GLU A 95 -7.23 9.60 -10.57
CA GLU A 95 -7.15 10.66 -11.57
C GLU A 95 -6.99 10.11 -13.00
N GLN A 96 -6.18 9.05 -13.18
CA GLN A 96 -5.91 8.46 -14.50
C GLN A 96 -7.01 7.52 -14.99
N LEU A 97 -7.75 6.88 -14.08
CA LEU A 97 -8.77 5.87 -14.41
C LEU A 97 -10.16 6.18 -13.84
N PRO A 98 -10.67 7.43 -13.94
CA PRO A 98 -11.92 7.84 -13.28
C PRO A 98 -13.13 7.00 -13.71
N ASN A 99 -13.14 6.51 -14.95
CA ASN A 99 -14.26 5.72 -15.50
C ASN A 99 -14.20 4.23 -15.11
N ARG A 100 -13.13 3.77 -14.47
CA ARG A 100 -12.97 2.37 -14.05
C ARG A 100 -13.19 2.17 -12.55
N ILE A 101 -13.17 3.24 -11.77
CA ILE A 101 -13.21 3.21 -10.31
C ILE A 101 -14.59 3.67 -9.84
N ALA A 102 -15.30 2.78 -9.17
CA ALA A 102 -16.58 3.09 -8.56
C ALA A 102 -16.42 3.81 -7.21
N ARG A 103 -15.36 3.50 -6.48
CA ARG A 103 -15.07 4.04 -5.16
C ARG A 103 -13.59 3.91 -4.83
N THR A 104 -13.03 4.93 -4.18
CA THR A 104 -11.74 4.87 -3.49
C THR A 104 -11.97 4.72 -1.99
N VAL A 105 -11.11 3.94 -1.34
CA VAL A 105 -11.10 3.74 0.11
C VAL A 105 -9.69 4.00 0.62
N PHE A 106 -9.57 4.99 1.48
CA PHE A 106 -8.32 5.32 2.16
C PHE A 106 -8.36 4.68 3.55
N LEU A 107 -7.54 3.64 3.76
CA LEU A 107 -7.46 2.89 4.99
C LEU A 107 -6.21 3.32 5.75
N ASP A 108 -6.37 4.16 6.77
CA ASP A 108 -5.25 4.74 7.52
C ASP A 108 -4.13 5.20 6.59
N ALA A 109 -4.49 6.08 5.65
CA ALA A 109 -3.73 6.31 4.44
C ALA A 109 -3.32 7.77 4.27
N LEU A 110 -2.17 7.98 3.63
CA LEU A 110 -1.70 9.30 3.25
C LEU A 110 -2.53 9.85 2.10
N ILE A 111 -3.08 11.02 2.30
CA ILE A 111 -3.77 11.82 1.29
C ILE A 111 -2.94 13.09 1.12
N LEU A 112 -2.32 13.24 -0.04
CA LEU A 112 -1.42 14.35 -0.32
C LEU A 112 -2.15 15.46 -1.07
N GLU A 113 -1.91 16.69 -0.69
CA GLU A 113 -2.33 17.86 -1.47
C GLU A 113 -1.39 18.07 -2.67
N ASP A 114 -1.73 19.03 -3.53
CA ASP A 114 -0.90 19.33 -4.70
C ASP A 114 0.49 19.81 -4.25
N GLN A 115 1.54 19.25 -4.84
CA GLN A 115 2.94 19.50 -4.53
C GLN A 115 3.41 19.01 -3.15
N GLU A 116 2.59 18.31 -2.38
CA GLU A 116 3.04 17.65 -1.16
C GLU A 116 3.73 16.31 -1.44
N CYS A 117 4.70 16.00 -0.61
CA CYS A 117 5.33 14.68 -0.56
C CYS A 117 4.97 13.94 0.73
N VAL A 118 5.36 12.68 0.83
CA VAL A 118 5.08 11.85 2.02
C VAL A 118 5.67 12.45 3.29
N PHE A 119 6.88 13.00 3.21
CA PHE A 119 7.56 13.58 4.37
C PHE A 119 6.87 14.83 4.94
N ASP A 120 6.13 15.58 4.11
CA ASP A 120 5.38 16.75 4.59
C ASP A 120 4.25 16.36 5.53
N ASN A 121 3.79 15.12 5.46
CA ASN A 121 2.68 14.58 6.24
C ASN A 121 3.12 13.70 7.43
N LEU A 122 4.42 13.62 7.72
CA LEU A 122 4.94 12.86 8.83
C LEU A 122 5.42 13.77 9.98
N PRO A 123 5.35 13.29 11.23
CA PRO A 123 6.01 13.97 12.35
C PRO A 123 7.51 14.11 12.10
N ALA A 124 8.08 15.25 12.50
CA ALA A 124 9.49 15.59 12.24
C ALA A 124 10.50 14.53 12.75
N ASP A 125 10.18 13.88 13.86
CA ASP A 125 11.02 12.82 14.44
C ASP A 125 11.10 11.59 13.53
N TYR A 126 9.98 11.23 12.85
CA TYR A 126 9.97 10.14 11.86
C TYR A 126 10.71 10.53 10.59
N VAL A 127 10.57 11.78 10.13
CA VAL A 127 11.33 12.28 8.97
C VAL A 127 12.84 12.20 9.24
N THR A 128 13.27 12.62 10.43
CA THR A 128 14.69 12.55 10.85
C THR A 128 15.16 11.10 10.88
N LEU A 129 14.43 10.22 11.56
CA LEU A 129 14.74 8.79 11.64
C LEU A 129 14.88 8.14 10.27
N PHE A 130 13.92 8.38 9.38
CA PHE A 130 13.92 7.74 8.06
C PHE A 130 15.04 8.27 7.16
N ASN A 131 15.38 9.56 7.27
CA ASN A 131 16.55 10.11 6.59
C ASN A 131 17.86 9.50 7.10
N ASP A 132 18.00 9.32 8.40
CA ASP A 132 19.19 8.72 9.02
C ASP A 132 19.35 7.24 8.59
N LEU A 133 18.26 6.47 8.61
CA LEU A 133 18.25 5.07 8.14
C LEU A 133 18.61 4.97 6.66
N ALA A 134 18.05 5.83 5.82
CA ALA A 134 18.34 5.85 4.40
C ALA A 134 19.79 6.30 4.12
N GLY A 135 20.29 7.29 4.86
CA GLY A 135 21.66 7.77 4.76
C GLY A 135 22.71 6.73 5.18
N ALA A 136 22.35 5.81 6.07
CA ALA A 136 23.20 4.70 6.50
C ALA A 136 23.17 3.52 5.50
N SER A 137 22.22 3.49 4.58
CA SER A 137 22.08 2.44 3.56
C SER A 137 22.87 2.78 2.29
N SER A 138 23.43 1.76 1.64
CA SER A 138 24.19 1.93 0.39
C SER A 138 23.34 2.27 -0.83
N ASP A 139 22.04 1.99 -0.78
CA ASP A 139 21.07 2.18 -1.87
C ASP A 139 19.96 3.19 -1.52
N ASN A 140 20.17 3.97 -0.44
CA ASN A 140 19.24 4.98 0.03
C ASN A 140 17.84 4.41 0.35
N THR A 141 17.82 3.22 0.90
CA THR A 141 16.61 2.55 1.38
C THR A 141 16.55 2.55 2.91
N MET A 142 15.35 2.43 3.46
CA MET A 142 15.14 2.27 4.89
C MET A 142 14.31 1.02 5.19
N LEU A 143 14.78 0.19 6.10
CA LEU A 143 13.97 -0.84 6.73
C LEU A 143 13.65 -0.38 8.14
N ILE A 144 12.38 -0.41 8.51
CA ILE A 144 11.95 0.01 9.84
C ILE A 144 12.53 -0.93 10.91
N PRO A 145 13.21 -0.38 11.97
CA PRO A 145 13.74 -1.19 13.06
C PRO A 145 12.64 -1.95 13.79
N TRP A 146 12.98 -3.13 14.30
CA TRP A 146 12.04 -4.02 14.99
C TRP A 146 11.29 -3.32 16.13
N GLU A 147 12.01 -2.58 16.98
CA GLU A 147 11.44 -1.93 18.15
C GLU A 147 10.38 -0.91 17.75
N ILE A 148 10.67 -0.11 16.72
CA ILE A 148 9.74 0.90 16.20
C ILE A 148 8.55 0.22 15.54
N TRP A 149 8.79 -0.81 14.73
CA TRP A 149 7.74 -1.60 14.12
C TRP A 149 6.79 -2.21 15.15
N ARG A 150 7.37 -2.87 16.17
CA ARG A 150 6.63 -3.55 17.22
C ARG A 150 5.76 -2.60 18.04
N ASP A 151 6.32 -1.45 18.41
CA ASP A 151 5.70 -0.55 19.37
C ASP A 151 4.71 0.45 18.74
N ASN A 152 4.85 0.76 17.45
CA ASN A 152 4.05 1.78 16.80
C ASN A 152 3.13 1.27 15.68
N PHE A 153 3.41 0.10 15.08
CA PHE A 153 2.67 -0.38 13.91
C PHE A 153 1.88 -1.66 14.18
N ILE A 154 2.30 -2.51 15.13
CA ILE A 154 1.69 -3.82 15.35
C ILE A 154 1.63 -4.19 16.84
N GLN A 155 1.51 -3.21 17.70
CA GLN A 155 1.56 -3.34 19.17
C GLN A 155 0.45 -4.24 19.76
N ASP A 156 -0.65 -4.42 19.06
CA ASP A 156 -1.81 -5.22 19.45
C ASP A 156 -1.72 -6.71 19.03
N ALA A 157 -0.76 -7.05 18.15
CA ALA A 157 -0.58 -8.43 17.71
C ALA A 157 0.31 -9.24 18.67
N PRO A 158 0.15 -10.57 18.74
CA PRO A 158 1.11 -11.45 19.42
C PRO A 158 2.52 -11.27 18.85
N GLU A 159 3.54 -11.28 19.72
CA GLU A 159 4.93 -11.02 19.32
C GLU A 159 5.43 -11.95 18.21
N SER A 160 5.07 -13.24 18.27
CA SER A 160 5.45 -14.21 17.23
C SER A 160 4.87 -13.85 15.86
N MET A 161 3.65 -13.33 15.82
CA MET A 161 3.02 -12.85 14.60
C MET A 161 3.70 -11.57 14.10
N ALA A 162 3.90 -10.60 14.98
CA ALA A 162 4.58 -9.36 14.64
C ALA A 162 5.98 -9.60 14.07
N ARG A 163 6.76 -10.53 14.69
CA ARG A 163 8.08 -10.93 14.22
C ARG A 163 8.03 -11.56 12.83
N SER A 164 7.12 -12.50 12.62
CA SER A 164 6.96 -13.17 11.32
C SER A 164 6.55 -12.21 10.21
N ILE A 165 5.79 -11.16 10.53
CA ILE A 165 5.43 -10.11 9.57
C ILE A 165 6.65 -9.21 9.29
N TRP A 166 7.37 -8.78 10.33
CA TRP A 166 8.55 -7.92 10.20
C TRP A 166 9.63 -8.56 9.33
N GLU A 167 9.84 -9.87 9.45
CA GLU A 167 10.80 -10.64 8.63
C GLU A 167 10.42 -10.67 7.13
N GLN A 168 9.18 -10.37 6.79
CA GLN A 168 8.71 -10.29 5.40
C GLN A 168 8.77 -8.87 4.83
N LEU A 169 9.04 -7.85 5.65
CA LEU A 169 9.12 -6.47 5.18
C LEU A 169 10.30 -6.29 4.21
N SER A 170 10.11 -5.42 3.27
CA SER A 170 11.13 -4.99 2.31
C SER A 170 11.63 -3.60 2.67
N PRO A 171 12.92 -3.28 2.45
CA PRO A 171 13.36 -1.90 2.53
C PRO A 171 12.56 -0.98 1.59
N GLU A 172 12.24 0.22 2.09
CA GLU A 172 11.52 1.25 1.35
C GLU A 172 12.48 2.27 0.75
N LEU A 173 12.18 2.77 -0.42
CA LEU A 173 12.94 3.83 -1.07
C LEU A 173 12.50 5.20 -0.54
N THR A 174 13.43 6.02 -0.05
CA THR A 174 13.09 7.31 0.53
C THR A 174 13.07 8.44 -0.49
N ARG A 175 14.19 8.70 -1.19
CA ARG A 175 14.32 9.91 -2.02
C ARG A 175 13.44 9.94 -3.26
N SER A 176 13.17 8.83 -3.90
CA SER A 176 12.41 8.82 -5.15
C SER A 176 10.91 8.66 -4.96
N ILE A 177 10.49 8.29 -3.77
CA ILE A 177 9.08 7.97 -3.47
C ILE A 177 8.49 8.96 -2.47
N TRP A 178 9.27 9.41 -1.47
CA TRP A 178 8.76 10.16 -0.33
C TRP A 178 9.13 11.65 -0.32
N THR A 179 10.06 12.07 -1.19
CA THR A 179 10.43 13.49 -1.33
C THR A 179 9.97 14.05 -2.67
N SER A 180 9.70 15.34 -2.68
CA SER A 180 9.42 16.12 -3.90
C SER A 180 10.66 16.28 -4.79
#